data_70b92fe037c771a1ba0950bdc1341871
#
_entry.id   70b92fe037c771a1ba0950bdc1341871
#
_cell.length_a   1.000
_cell.length_b   1.000
_cell.length_c   1.000
_cell.angle_alpha   90.00
_cell.angle_beta   90.00
_cell.angle_gamma   90.00
#
_symmetry.space_group_name_H-M   'P 1'
#
loop_
_entity.id
_entity.type
_entity.pdbx_description
1 polymer ?
#
loop_
_entity_poly.entity_id
_entity_poly.type
_entity_poly.pdbx_seq_one_letter_code
_entity_poly.pdbx_strand_id
1 'polypeptide(L)'
;MGAMAEVKKPNNTIDKLALIVTTYKRQQLLETLFDSILALEQAPWRIVIVDNEQSDQTADMVAAFAGKVTGQWGTTVADQSGNEERVVYAPQTENLGGAGGFSAGVAKAYELGAAWFWVM
;
A
#
# COMPACT_ATOMS: atom_id res chain seq x y z
N MET A 1 -5.88 6.37 -31.40
CA MET A 1 -5.85 6.36 -30.68
C MET A 1 -5.67 6.39 -29.88
N GLY A 2 -5.63 6.37 -29.82
CA GLY A 2 -5.51 6.43 -28.92
C GLY A 2 -5.35 6.19 -28.30
N ALA A 3 -5.35 6.22 -28.53
CA ALA A 3 -5.22 5.95 -27.83
C ALA A 3 -4.95 5.59 -27.15
N MET A 4 -4.83 5.67 -27.61
CA MET A 4 -4.58 5.28 -26.88
C MET A 4 -4.31 5.14 -26.01
N ALA A 5 -4.30 5.20 -26.16
CA ALA A 5 -4.14 5.06 -25.29
C ALA A 5 -3.86 4.91 -24.40
N GLU A 6 -3.80 5.07 -24.57
CA GLU A 6 -3.51 5.03 -23.74
C GLU A 6 -3.55 4.52 -22.91
N VAL A 7 -3.64 4.36 -22.99
CA VAL A 7 -3.70 3.76 -22.17
C VAL A 7 -3.11 3.45 -21.30
N LYS A 8 -3.23 3.29 -20.77
CA LYS A 8 -2.66 3.42 -19.91
C LYS A 8 -2.39 2.64 -18.81
N LYS A 9 -2.05 2.86 -18.10
CA LYS A 9 -1.50 2.74 -16.91
C LYS A 9 -1.85 1.59 -16.06
N PRO A 10 -3.06 0.97 -16.05
CA PRO A 10 -3.29 -0.25 -15.29
C PRO A 10 -2.31 -1.34 -15.67
N ASN A 11 -1.78 -1.25 -16.89
CA ASN A 11 -0.83 -2.25 -17.38
C ASN A 11 0.53 -2.16 -16.71
N ASN A 12 0.77 -1.07 -15.96
CA ASN A 12 2.03 -0.90 -15.24
C ASN A 12 1.96 -1.42 -13.81
N THR A 13 0.96 -2.22 -13.49
CA THR A 13 0.84 -2.83 -12.18
C THR A 13 1.57 -4.16 -12.16
N ILE A 14 2.37 -4.39 -11.13
CA ILE A 14 3.00 -5.70 -10.91
C ILE A 14 1.93 -6.60 -10.30
N ASP A 15 1.53 -7.61 -11.06
CA ASP A 15 0.37 -8.44 -10.73
C ASP A 15 0.56 -9.13 -9.38
N LYS A 16 -0.41 -8.91 -8.49
CA LYS A 16 -0.49 -9.53 -7.17
C LYS A 16 0.73 -9.30 -6.29
N LEU A 17 1.46 -8.20 -6.53
CA LEU A 17 2.53 -7.78 -5.64
C LEU A 17 1.97 -6.89 -4.55
N ALA A 18 2.15 -7.28 -3.30
CA ALA A 18 1.84 -6.45 -2.16
C ALA A 18 3.12 -5.87 -1.57
N LEU A 19 3.15 -4.57 -1.46
CA LEU A 19 4.21 -3.85 -0.77
C LEU A 19 3.75 -3.66 0.68
N ILE A 20 4.57 -4.09 1.63
CA ILE A 20 4.21 -4.06 3.05
C ILE A 20 5.10 -3.07 3.77
N VAL A 21 4.47 -2.09 4.42
CA VAL A 21 5.15 -1.04 5.18
C VAL A 21 4.67 -1.15 6.63
N THR A 22 5.62 -1.22 7.56
CA THR A 22 5.32 -1.20 9.00
C THR A 22 5.78 0.14 9.56
N THR A 23 4.96 0.78 10.38
CA THR A 23 5.32 2.06 10.97
C THR A 23 4.94 2.12 12.45
N TYR A 24 5.77 2.84 13.24
CA TYR A 24 5.52 3.11 14.64
C TYR A 24 6.25 4.40 15.02
N LYS A 25 5.50 5.46 15.26
CA LYS A 25 6.03 6.77 15.72
C LYS A 25 7.16 7.31 14.84
N ARG A 26 7.05 7.12 13.53
CA ARG A 26 8.08 7.57 12.58
C ARG A 26 7.45 8.27 11.38
N GLN A 27 6.60 9.25 11.65
CA GLN A 27 5.83 9.91 10.60
C GLN A 27 6.72 10.55 9.53
N GLN A 28 7.84 11.16 9.93
CA GLN A 28 8.73 11.79 8.96
C GLN A 28 9.37 10.77 8.03
N LEU A 29 9.81 9.64 8.58
CA LEU A 29 10.38 8.56 7.78
C LEU A 29 9.32 7.96 6.86
N LEU A 30 8.09 7.83 7.35
CA LEU A 30 6.98 7.32 6.57
C LEU A 30 6.70 8.23 5.37
N GLU A 31 6.74 9.54 5.57
CA GLU A 31 6.53 10.48 4.49
C GLU A 31 7.58 10.33 3.39
N THR A 32 8.84 10.19 3.79
CA THR A 32 9.93 9.96 2.84
C THR A 32 9.72 8.66 2.07
N LEU A 33 9.26 7.62 2.77
CA LEU A 33 9.00 6.33 2.16
C LEU A 33 7.84 6.42 1.15
N PHE A 34 6.80 7.15 1.49
CA PHE A 34 5.67 7.36 0.59
C PHE A 34 6.13 8.05 -0.70
N ASP A 35 7.01 9.05 -0.60
CA ASP A 35 7.56 9.70 -1.79
C ASP A 35 8.35 8.72 -2.64
N SER A 36 9.10 7.83 -2.01
CA SER A 36 9.87 6.81 -2.72
C SER A 36 8.96 5.83 -3.45
N ILE A 37 7.85 5.45 -2.82
CA ILE A 37 6.89 4.54 -3.45
C ILE A 37 6.25 5.20 -4.68
N LEU A 38 5.90 6.49 -4.55
CA LEU A 38 5.29 7.22 -5.66
C LEU A 38 6.26 7.41 -6.83
N ALA A 39 7.57 7.26 -6.59
CA ALA A 39 8.59 7.36 -7.63
C ALA A 39 8.80 6.05 -8.39
N LEU A 40 8.17 4.96 -7.99
CA LEU A 40 8.28 3.69 -8.69
C LEU A 40 7.69 3.78 -10.09
N GLU A 41 8.31 3.09 -11.04
CA GLU A 41 7.82 3.07 -12.42
C GLU A 41 6.60 2.18 -12.58
N GLN A 42 6.53 1.10 -11.81
CA GLN A 42 5.41 0.17 -11.84
C GLN A 42 4.71 0.17 -10.50
N ALA A 43 3.40 0.18 -10.55
CA ALA A 43 2.58 0.23 -9.33
C ALA A 43 2.50 -1.14 -8.67
N PRO A 44 2.65 -1.21 -7.34
CA PRO A 44 2.26 -2.43 -6.63
C PRO A 44 0.76 -2.65 -6.78
N TRP A 45 0.35 -3.91 -6.75
CA TRP A 45 -1.08 -4.23 -6.75
C TRP A 45 -1.74 -3.72 -5.46
N ARG A 46 -1.08 -3.93 -4.33
CA ARG A 46 -1.53 -3.41 -3.04
C ARG A 46 -0.36 -2.83 -2.27
N ILE A 47 -0.65 -1.86 -1.43
CA ILE A 47 0.31 -1.26 -0.50
C ILE A 47 -0.34 -1.35 0.86
N VAL A 48 0.16 -2.27 1.69
CA VAL A 48 -0.39 -2.52 3.03
C VAL A 48 0.43 -1.75 4.05
N ILE A 49 -0.20 -0.80 4.73
CA ILE A 49 0.45 0.03 5.74
C ILE A 49 0.01 -0.48 7.11
N VAL A 50 0.92 -1.13 7.82
CA VAL A 50 0.67 -1.64 9.16
C VAL A 50 1.08 -0.56 10.15
N ASP A 51 0.12 0.00 10.88
CA ASP A 51 0.35 1.07 11.84
C ASP A 51 0.33 0.49 13.25
N ASN A 52 1.51 0.29 13.82
CA ASN A 52 1.64 -0.27 15.17
C ASN A 52 1.31 0.75 16.26
N GLU A 53 1.11 2.00 15.91
CA GLU A 53 0.76 3.04 16.88
C GLU A 53 -0.72 3.34 16.90
N GLN A 54 -1.40 3.10 15.77
CA GLN A 54 -2.81 3.44 15.59
C GLN A 54 -3.04 4.94 15.82
N SER A 55 -2.16 5.75 15.23
CA SER A 55 -2.15 7.20 15.41
C SER A 55 -3.08 7.88 14.40
N ASP A 56 -3.84 8.88 14.85
CA ASP A 56 -4.67 9.68 13.95
C ASP A 56 -3.80 10.41 12.92
N GLN A 57 -2.60 10.86 13.32
CA GLN A 57 -1.67 11.52 12.41
C GLN A 57 -1.26 10.56 11.30
N THR A 58 -0.92 9.32 11.64
CA THR A 58 -0.55 8.32 10.66
C THR A 58 -1.73 7.98 9.75
N ALA A 59 -2.93 7.85 10.32
CA ALA A 59 -4.13 7.60 9.52
C ALA A 59 -4.36 8.70 8.49
N ASP A 60 -4.18 9.96 8.89
CA ASP A 60 -4.34 11.10 7.97
C ASP A 60 -3.28 11.07 6.88
N MET A 61 -2.03 10.73 7.22
CA MET A 61 -0.95 10.62 6.25
C MET A 61 -1.24 9.51 5.23
N VAL A 62 -1.75 8.38 5.70
CA VAL A 62 -2.09 7.25 4.83
C VAL A 62 -3.23 7.63 3.89
N ALA A 63 -4.24 8.34 4.39
CA ALA A 63 -5.36 8.79 3.56
C ALA A 63 -4.89 9.73 2.45
N ALA A 64 -3.99 10.67 2.79
CA ALA A 64 -3.43 11.59 1.80
C ALA A 64 -2.59 10.84 0.77
N PHE A 65 -1.78 9.88 1.22
CA PHE A 65 -0.99 9.04 0.34
C PHE A 65 -1.87 8.23 -0.60
N ALA A 66 -2.96 7.65 -0.07
CA ALA A 66 -3.90 6.87 -0.88
C ALA A 66 -4.48 7.72 -2.00
N GLY A 67 -4.80 8.98 -1.72
CA GLY A 67 -5.28 9.89 -2.74
C GLY A 67 -4.26 10.13 -3.84
N LYS A 68 -2.99 10.30 -3.47
CA LYS A 68 -1.91 10.49 -4.45
C LYS A 68 -1.70 9.23 -5.30
N VAL A 69 -1.77 8.06 -4.67
CA VAL A 69 -1.63 6.78 -5.37
C VAL A 69 -2.75 6.61 -6.40
N THR A 70 -3.98 6.89 -6.00
CA THR A 70 -5.12 6.81 -6.90
C THR A 70 -4.99 7.82 -8.03
N GLY A 71 -4.53 9.03 -7.74
CA GLY A 71 -4.32 10.05 -8.77
C GLY A 71 -3.23 9.67 -9.76
N GLN A 72 -2.20 8.95 -9.32
CA GLN A 72 -1.09 8.59 -10.18
C GLN A 72 -1.33 7.28 -10.96
N TRP A 73 -1.90 6.27 -10.31
CA TRP A 73 -2.02 4.93 -10.88
C TRP A 73 -3.44 4.42 -11.04
N GLY A 74 -4.42 5.11 -10.45
CA GLY A 74 -5.81 4.64 -10.45
C GLY A 74 -6.00 3.47 -9.48
N THR A 75 -7.18 2.88 -9.55
CA THR A 75 -7.50 1.66 -8.82
C THR A 75 -6.93 0.46 -9.57
N THR A 76 -7.11 -0.73 -9.04
CA THR A 76 -6.57 -1.95 -9.64
C THR A 76 -7.61 -3.07 -9.53
N VAL A 77 -7.23 -4.26 -9.97
CA VAL A 77 -8.11 -5.43 -9.91
C VAL A 77 -8.50 -5.70 -8.46
N ALA A 78 -9.78 -5.95 -8.22
CA ALA A 78 -10.30 -6.19 -6.88
C ALA A 78 -9.57 -7.34 -6.20
N ASP A 79 -9.37 -7.20 -4.90
CA ASP A 79 -8.83 -8.28 -4.09
C ASP A 79 -9.98 -9.23 -3.68
N GLN A 80 -9.66 -10.21 -2.83
CA GLN A 80 -10.66 -11.22 -2.45
C GLN A 80 -11.77 -10.63 -1.58
N SER A 81 -11.56 -9.43 -1.03
CA SER A 81 -12.61 -8.73 -0.28
C SER A 81 -13.46 -7.84 -1.17
N GLY A 82 -13.13 -7.73 -2.46
CA GLY A 82 -13.83 -6.86 -3.40
C GLY A 82 -13.29 -5.44 -3.45
N ASN A 83 -12.20 -5.14 -2.74
CA ASN A 83 -11.62 -3.81 -2.68
C ASN A 83 -10.67 -3.60 -3.87
N GLU A 84 -10.85 -2.47 -4.56
CA GLU A 84 -10.04 -2.09 -5.71
C GLU A 84 -8.98 -1.03 -5.38
N GLU A 85 -8.96 -0.53 -4.15
CA GLU A 85 -7.98 0.47 -3.71
C GLU A 85 -6.62 -0.15 -3.53
N ARG A 86 -5.57 0.53 -4.02
CA ARG A 86 -4.22 -0.01 -3.88
C ARG A 86 -3.71 0.08 -2.45
N VAL A 87 -4.10 1.12 -1.71
CA VAL A 87 -3.61 1.35 -0.35
C VAL A 87 -4.57 0.74 0.66
N VAL A 88 -4.03 -0.12 1.52
CA VAL A 88 -4.79 -0.76 2.59
C VAL A 88 -4.16 -0.36 3.91
N TYR A 89 -4.92 0.34 4.75
CA TYR A 89 -4.46 0.77 6.06
C TYR A 89 -4.84 -0.29 7.09
N ALA A 90 -3.85 -0.75 7.84
CA ALA A 90 -4.04 -1.84 8.82
C ALA A 90 -3.52 -1.40 10.19
N PRO A 91 -4.32 -0.58 10.92
CA PRO A 91 -3.92 -0.18 12.27
C PRO A 91 -4.01 -1.37 13.22
N GLN A 92 -3.02 -1.46 14.12
CA GLN A 92 -2.99 -2.53 15.11
C GLN A 92 -3.47 -1.99 16.45
N THR A 93 -4.16 -2.82 17.23
CA THR A 93 -4.69 -2.40 18.53
C THR A 93 -3.58 -2.27 19.56
N GLU A 94 -2.42 -2.84 19.30
CA GLU A 94 -1.25 -2.73 20.17
C GLU A 94 0.00 -2.80 19.32
N ASN A 95 1.12 -2.35 19.87
CA ASN A 95 2.40 -2.42 19.19
C ASN A 95 2.90 -3.87 19.20
N LEU A 96 2.92 -4.50 18.03
CA LEU A 96 3.36 -5.88 17.87
C LEU A 96 4.88 -5.99 17.64
N GLY A 97 5.59 -4.84 17.66
CA GLY A 97 7.00 -4.81 17.31
C GLY A 97 7.21 -4.94 15.81
N GLY A 98 8.47 -4.85 15.38
CA GLY A 98 8.79 -4.92 13.95
C GLY A 98 8.41 -6.26 13.34
N ALA A 99 8.79 -7.37 13.99
CA ALA A 99 8.49 -8.71 13.48
C ALA A 99 7.00 -8.99 13.47
N GLY A 100 6.28 -8.59 14.53
CA GLY A 100 4.84 -8.79 14.60
C GLY A 100 4.10 -7.95 13.57
N GLY A 101 4.53 -6.69 13.38
CA GLY A 101 3.94 -5.83 12.36
C GLY A 101 4.17 -6.38 10.96
N PHE A 102 5.37 -6.87 10.68
CA PHE A 102 5.67 -7.52 9.42
C PHE A 102 4.77 -8.73 9.19
N SER A 103 4.65 -9.60 10.20
CA SER A 103 3.80 -10.79 10.11
C SER A 103 2.35 -10.41 9.86
N ALA A 104 1.84 -9.37 10.54
CA ALA A 104 0.49 -8.90 10.35
C ALA A 104 0.27 -8.41 8.92
N GLY A 105 1.25 -7.69 8.37
CA GLY A 105 1.17 -7.19 7.01
C GLY A 105 1.16 -8.30 5.98
N VAL A 106 2.03 -9.30 6.16
CA VAL A 106 2.09 -10.46 5.26
C VAL A 106 0.77 -11.24 5.33
N ALA A 107 0.25 -11.46 6.54
CA ALA A 107 -1.00 -12.19 6.72
C ALA A 107 -2.15 -11.44 6.02
N LYS A 108 -2.19 -10.11 6.17
CA LYS A 108 -3.22 -9.31 5.53
C LYS A 108 -3.10 -9.38 4.02
N ALA A 109 -1.89 -9.24 3.48
CA ALA A 109 -1.66 -9.28 2.04
C ALA A 109 -2.02 -10.65 1.47
N TYR A 110 -1.67 -11.72 2.18
CA TYR A 110 -2.01 -13.08 1.76
C TYR A 110 -3.53 -13.27 1.74
N GLU A 111 -4.21 -12.77 2.77
CA GLU A 111 -5.67 -12.84 2.88
C GLU A 111 -6.33 -12.14 1.68
N LEU A 112 -5.75 -11.03 1.22
CA LEU A 112 -6.27 -10.29 0.07
C LEU A 112 -5.97 -10.96 -1.26
N GLY A 113 -5.07 -11.92 -1.29
CA GLY A 113 -4.78 -12.68 -2.50
C GLY A 113 -3.42 -12.38 -3.13
N ALA A 114 -2.49 -11.77 -2.38
CA ALA A 114 -1.16 -11.47 -2.90
C ALA A 114 -0.39 -12.75 -3.19
N ALA A 115 0.38 -12.75 -4.27
CA ALA A 115 1.28 -13.85 -4.62
C ALA A 115 2.73 -13.50 -4.32
N TRP A 116 3.06 -12.20 -4.27
CA TRP A 116 4.41 -11.71 -4.05
C TRP A 116 4.38 -10.64 -2.96
N PHE A 117 5.43 -10.60 -2.14
CA PHE A 117 5.54 -9.64 -1.05
C PHE A 117 6.86 -8.88 -1.14
N TRP A 118 6.79 -7.57 -1.00
CA TRP A 118 7.97 -6.72 -0.93
C TRP A 118 7.84 -5.91 0.36
N VAL A 119 8.83 -6.00 1.24
CA VAL A 119 8.78 -5.41 2.58
C VAL A 119 9.73 -4.22 2.65
N MET A 120 9.24 -3.14 3.22
CA MET A 120 10.01 -1.92 3.42
C MET A 120 9.96 -1.46 4.87
#